data_c79724a72156446f01d614825d1ac7c8
#
_entry.id   c79724a72156446f01d614825d1ac7c8
#
_cell.length_a   1.000
_cell.length_b   1.000
_cell.length_c   1.000
_cell.angle_alpha   90.00
_cell.angle_beta   90.00
_cell.angle_gamma   90.00
#
_symmetry.space_group_name_H-M   'P 1'
#
loop_
_entity.id
_entity.type
_entity.pdbx_description
1 polymer ?
#
loop_
_entity_poly.entity_id
_entity_poly.type
_entity_poly.pdbx_seq_one_letter_code
_entity_poly.pdbx_strand_id
1 'polypeptide(L)'
;QLELSINFHSLGFANIILGKYLILIGDYHKFLGISGQFLGLNHIYSYVISNIYTYIYLSIANNETGEKEKSHKFIMMAVNLAMPDRLYMPFVHNYPYINMLLDEINTAKDISLFVKNIQRLSKPYEKGVKAINKAGRLLADYGLTVREADVAKLAAKRLTNKEIADQLFIAESTVKSNMKMIFNKLEINSRAELKNFFD
;
A
#
# COMPACT_ATOMS: atom_id res chain seq x y z
N GLN A 1 -22.85 31.27 1.51
CA GLN A 1 -23.06 29.99 0.78
C GLN A 1 -21.71 29.57 0.22
N LEU A 2 -21.01 28.69 0.94
CA LEU A 2 -19.87 27.95 0.40
C LEU A 2 -20.47 26.93 -0.57
N GLU A 3 -20.45 27.23 -1.85
CA GLU A 3 -20.60 26.21 -2.89
C GLU A 3 -19.41 25.25 -2.75
N LEU A 4 -19.63 24.14 -2.05
CA LEU A 4 -18.80 22.96 -2.16
C LEU A 4 -18.96 22.46 -3.60
N SER A 5 -18.18 23.01 -4.52
CA SER A 5 -17.95 22.37 -5.81
C SER A 5 -17.18 21.08 -5.52
N ILE A 6 -17.92 20.02 -5.24
CA ILE A 6 -17.37 18.67 -5.14
C ILE A 6 -16.77 18.40 -6.53
N ASN A 7 -15.45 18.43 -6.60
CA ASN A 7 -14.74 18.07 -7.79
C ASN A 7 -15.04 16.58 -8.04
N PHE A 8 -15.91 16.28 -9.00
CA PHE A 8 -16.37 14.91 -9.29
C PHE A 8 -15.22 13.92 -9.50
N HIS A 9 -14.05 14.39 -9.95
CA HIS A 9 -12.84 13.56 -10.04
C HIS A 9 -12.39 13.01 -8.68
N SER A 10 -12.64 13.72 -7.58
CA SER A 10 -12.29 13.23 -6.24
C SER A 10 -13.21 12.11 -5.73
N LEU A 11 -14.44 11.97 -6.27
CA LEU A 11 -15.34 10.90 -5.87
C LEU A 11 -14.80 9.51 -6.24
N GLY A 12 -14.18 9.36 -7.40
CA GLY A 12 -13.55 8.10 -7.80
C GLY A 12 -12.45 7.67 -6.81
N PHE A 13 -11.62 8.61 -6.37
CA PHE A 13 -10.59 8.34 -5.35
C PHE A 13 -11.20 8.06 -3.98
N ALA A 14 -12.23 8.80 -3.57
CA ALA A 14 -12.93 8.55 -2.31
C ALA A 14 -13.52 7.14 -2.26
N ASN A 15 -14.11 6.66 -3.36
CA ASN A 15 -14.63 5.30 -3.47
C ASN A 15 -13.51 4.25 -3.34
N ILE A 16 -12.35 4.48 -3.96
CA ILE A 16 -11.19 3.59 -3.84
C ILE A 16 -10.73 3.52 -2.38
N ILE A 17 -10.62 4.67 -1.70
CA ILE A 17 -10.16 4.75 -0.30
C ILE A 17 -11.16 4.09 0.64
N LEU A 18 -12.46 4.42 0.51
CA LEU A 18 -13.50 3.84 1.35
C LEU A 18 -13.63 2.33 1.12
N GLY A 19 -13.60 1.89 -0.14
CA GLY A 19 -13.62 0.47 -0.47
C GLY A 19 -12.43 -0.26 0.15
N LYS A 20 -11.21 0.28 -0.01
CA LYS A 20 -10.01 -0.28 0.61
C LYS A 20 -10.11 -0.35 2.13
N TYR A 21 -10.61 0.69 2.77
CA TYR A 21 -10.81 0.72 4.21
C TYR A 21 -11.74 -0.41 4.68
N LEU A 22 -12.91 -0.58 4.04
CA LEU A 22 -13.86 -1.62 4.40
C LEU A 22 -13.29 -3.04 4.21
N ILE A 23 -12.52 -3.27 3.15
CA ILE A 23 -11.79 -4.53 2.94
C ILE A 23 -10.76 -4.78 4.05
N LEU A 24 -9.99 -3.76 4.44
CA LEU A 24 -8.96 -3.87 5.46
C LEU A 24 -9.51 -4.19 6.86
N ILE A 25 -10.68 -3.64 7.20
CA ILE A 25 -11.35 -3.93 8.50
C ILE A 25 -12.24 -5.19 8.47
N GLY A 26 -12.37 -5.86 7.30
CA GLY A 26 -13.19 -7.06 7.13
C GLY A 26 -14.70 -6.81 7.06
N ASP A 27 -15.15 -5.55 6.86
CA ASP A 27 -16.57 -5.21 6.77
C ASP A 27 -17.10 -5.45 5.34
N TYR A 28 -17.02 -6.71 4.90
CA TYR A 28 -17.37 -7.12 3.54
C TYR A 28 -18.84 -6.89 3.22
N HIS A 29 -19.75 -7.16 4.16
CA HIS A 29 -21.19 -6.97 3.94
C HIS A 29 -21.54 -5.49 3.70
N LYS A 30 -20.95 -4.59 4.45
CA LYS A 30 -21.14 -3.15 4.24
C LYS A 30 -20.60 -2.72 2.88
N PHE A 31 -19.42 -3.19 2.50
CA PHE A 31 -18.87 -2.91 1.17
C PHE A 31 -19.80 -3.42 0.06
N LEU A 32 -20.28 -4.67 0.14
CA LEU A 32 -21.21 -5.23 -0.83
C LEU A 32 -22.50 -4.40 -0.93
N GLY A 33 -23.02 -3.92 0.21
CA GLY A 33 -24.23 -3.09 0.25
C GLY A 33 -24.10 -1.73 -0.46
N ILE A 34 -22.93 -1.11 -0.42
CA ILE A 34 -22.71 0.22 -1.05
C ILE A 34 -22.04 0.17 -2.42
N SER A 35 -21.51 -0.98 -2.82
CA SER A 35 -20.72 -1.14 -4.06
C SER A 35 -21.48 -0.78 -5.33
N GLY A 36 -22.81 -0.97 -5.33
CA GLY A 36 -23.68 -0.58 -6.46
C GLY A 36 -23.64 0.94 -6.72
N GLN A 37 -23.53 1.76 -5.68
CA GLN A 37 -23.39 3.21 -5.80
C GLN A 37 -22.04 3.58 -6.42
N PHE A 38 -20.95 2.88 -6.06
CA PHE A 38 -19.62 3.09 -6.64
C PHE A 38 -19.63 2.80 -8.14
N LEU A 39 -20.20 1.66 -8.54
CA LEU A 39 -20.29 1.29 -9.93
C LEU A 39 -21.17 2.25 -10.73
N GLY A 40 -22.29 2.72 -10.17
CA GLY A 40 -23.16 3.71 -10.80
C GLY A 40 -22.43 5.03 -11.07
N LEU A 41 -21.73 5.57 -10.10
CA LEU A 41 -20.93 6.79 -10.26
C LEU A 41 -19.78 6.60 -11.26
N ASN A 42 -19.07 5.47 -11.18
CA ASN A 42 -17.98 5.16 -12.09
C ASN A 42 -18.46 5.01 -13.55
N HIS A 43 -19.68 4.50 -13.76
CA HIS A 43 -20.28 4.38 -15.09
C HIS A 43 -20.62 5.75 -15.69
N ILE A 44 -21.23 6.64 -14.88
CA ILE A 44 -21.60 7.99 -15.32
C ILE A 44 -20.38 8.79 -15.76
N TYR A 45 -19.27 8.67 -15.03
CA TYR A 45 -18.06 9.47 -15.25
C TYR A 45 -16.92 8.71 -15.94
N SER A 46 -17.15 7.49 -16.39
CA SER A 46 -16.17 6.63 -17.09
C SER A 46 -14.84 6.46 -16.30
N TYR A 47 -14.92 6.27 -14.99
CA TYR A 47 -13.73 6.11 -14.13
C TYR A 47 -13.16 4.70 -14.21
N VAL A 48 -12.35 4.41 -15.22
CA VAL A 48 -11.76 3.10 -15.49
C VAL A 48 -10.97 2.58 -14.26
N ILE A 49 -10.09 3.39 -13.70
CA ILE A 49 -9.27 2.99 -12.54
C ILE A 49 -10.15 2.66 -11.33
N SER A 50 -11.14 3.50 -11.03
CA SER A 50 -12.06 3.27 -9.91
C SER A 50 -12.89 2.01 -10.13
N ASN A 51 -13.31 1.70 -11.36
CA ASN A 51 -13.98 0.46 -11.71
C ASN A 51 -13.09 -0.77 -11.44
N ILE A 52 -11.82 -0.73 -11.87
CA ILE A 52 -10.88 -1.83 -11.63
C ILE A 52 -10.76 -2.10 -10.13
N TYR A 53 -10.53 -1.07 -9.31
CA TYR A 53 -10.46 -1.23 -7.86
C TYR A 53 -11.76 -1.76 -7.26
N THR A 54 -12.92 -1.24 -7.70
CA THR A 54 -14.24 -1.70 -7.22
C THR A 54 -14.45 -3.18 -7.55
N TYR A 55 -14.11 -3.64 -8.75
CA TYR A 55 -14.21 -5.05 -9.12
C TYR A 55 -13.25 -5.93 -8.31
N ILE A 56 -12.03 -5.48 -8.04
CA ILE A 56 -11.09 -6.20 -7.17
C ILE A 56 -11.68 -6.33 -5.75
N TYR A 57 -12.23 -5.26 -5.18
CA TYR A 57 -12.84 -5.29 -3.85
C TYR A 57 -14.09 -6.15 -3.81
N LEU A 58 -14.93 -6.13 -4.87
CA LEU A 58 -16.07 -7.03 -5.02
C LEU A 58 -15.63 -8.50 -5.08
N SER A 59 -14.54 -8.78 -5.79
CA SER A 59 -13.98 -10.13 -5.83
C SER A 59 -13.53 -10.59 -4.44
N ILE A 60 -12.77 -9.76 -3.71
CA ILE A 60 -12.33 -10.07 -2.36
C ILE A 60 -13.52 -10.28 -1.43
N ALA A 61 -14.47 -9.33 -1.39
CA ALA A 61 -15.62 -9.40 -0.49
C ALA A 61 -16.49 -10.64 -0.75
N ASN A 62 -16.74 -11.00 -2.02
CA ASN A 62 -17.48 -12.19 -2.37
C ASN A 62 -16.72 -13.47 -2.02
N ASN A 63 -15.39 -13.51 -2.19
CA ASN A 63 -14.58 -14.65 -1.76
C ASN A 63 -14.68 -14.89 -0.26
N GLU A 64 -14.54 -13.84 0.54
CA GLU A 64 -14.60 -13.90 2.00
C GLU A 64 -16.01 -14.21 2.54
N THR A 65 -17.06 -13.92 1.77
CA THR A 65 -18.44 -14.29 2.12
C THR A 65 -18.90 -15.62 1.51
N GLY A 66 -17.99 -16.37 0.87
CA GLY A 66 -18.26 -17.71 0.33
C GLY A 66 -18.86 -17.74 -1.08
N GLU A 67 -19.08 -16.60 -1.71
CA GLU A 67 -19.68 -16.46 -3.05
C GLU A 67 -18.61 -16.59 -4.16
N LYS A 68 -17.98 -17.75 -4.27
CA LYS A 68 -16.82 -17.98 -5.15
C LYS A 68 -17.07 -17.66 -6.63
N GLU A 69 -18.23 -18.03 -7.17
CA GLU A 69 -18.57 -17.75 -8.58
C GLU A 69 -18.61 -16.24 -8.86
N LYS A 70 -19.22 -15.47 -7.95
CA LYS A 70 -19.25 -14.02 -8.05
C LYS A 70 -17.84 -13.44 -7.92
N SER A 71 -17.03 -13.96 -7.01
CA SER A 71 -15.64 -13.57 -6.85
C SER A 71 -14.86 -13.72 -8.14
N HIS A 72 -14.90 -14.90 -8.77
CA HIS A 72 -14.26 -15.16 -10.06
C HIS A 72 -14.77 -14.24 -11.18
N LYS A 73 -16.07 -14.02 -11.23
CA LYS A 73 -16.66 -13.09 -12.22
C LYS A 73 -16.07 -11.69 -12.08
N PHE A 74 -15.99 -11.16 -10.84
CA PHE A 74 -15.51 -9.81 -10.62
C PHE A 74 -14.00 -9.65 -10.85
N ILE A 75 -13.17 -10.65 -10.46
CA ILE A 75 -11.74 -10.56 -10.76
C ILE A 75 -11.47 -10.61 -12.26
N MET A 76 -12.23 -11.40 -13.01
CA MET A 76 -12.16 -11.42 -14.48
C MET A 76 -12.60 -10.10 -15.11
N MET A 77 -13.64 -9.45 -14.59
CA MET A 77 -14.05 -8.11 -15.04
C MET A 77 -12.93 -7.09 -14.81
N ALA A 78 -12.27 -7.13 -13.66
CA ALA A 78 -11.12 -6.26 -13.36
C ALA A 78 -9.97 -6.51 -14.33
N VAL A 79 -9.60 -7.76 -14.57
CA VAL A 79 -8.51 -8.14 -15.48
C VAL A 79 -8.81 -7.70 -16.90
N ASN A 80 -10.00 -8.01 -17.43
CA ASN A 80 -10.39 -7.64 -18.79
C ASN A 80 -10.37 -6.11 -19.01
N LEU A 81 -10.77 -5.34 -18.00
CA LEU A 81 -10.75 -3.88 -18.08
C LEU A 81 -9.34 -3.31 -18.01
N ALA A 82 -8.43 -3.94 -17.24
CA ALA A 82 -7.07 -3.47 -17.00
C ALA A 82 -6.05 -3.90 -18.08
N MET A 83 -6.28 -5.05 -18.71
CA MET A 83 -5.32 -5.70 -19.59
C MET A 83 -4.94 -4.86 -20.84
N PRO A 84 -5.88 -4.23 -21.55
CA PRO A 84 -5.56 -3.45 -22.76
C PRO A 84 -4.52 -2.35 -22.49
N ASP A 85 -4.67 -1.64 -21.36
CA ASP A 85 -3.82 -0.51 -20.97
C ASP A 85 -2.70 -0.91 -19.99
N ARG A 86 -2.52 -2.20 -19.73
CA ARG A 86 -1.51 -2.75 -18.82
C ARG A 86 -1.54 -2.12 -17.42
N LEU A 87 -2.72 -1.91 -16.86
CA LEU A 87 -2.94 -1.27 -15.55
C LEU A 87 -2.71 -2.28 -14.41
N TYR A 88 -1.44 -2.58 -14.11
CA TYR A 88 -1.06 -3.58 -13.11
C TYR A 88 -1.23 -3.10 -11.66
N MET A 89 -1.06 -1.79 -11.39
CA MET A 89 -0.96 -1.27 -10.03
C MET A 89 -2.18 -1.53 -9.14
N PRO A 90 -3.44 -1.47 -9.60
CA PRO A 90 -4.59 -1.85 -8.78
C PRO A 90 -4.51 -3.28 -8.22
N PHE A 91 -3.97 -4.21 -9.00
CA PHE A 91 -3.74 -5.60 -8.57
C PHE A 91 -2.55 -5.73 -7.64
N VAL A 92 -1.44 -5.04 -7.92
CA VAL A 92 -0.25 -5.00 -7.07
C VAL A 92 -0.59 -4.49 -5.67
N HIS A 93 -1.38 -3.43 -5.56
CA HIS A 93 -1.84 -2.85 -4.28
C HIS A 93 -2.71 -3.81 -3.46
N ASN A 94 -3.35 -4.77 -4.11
CA ASN A 94 -4.27 -5.73 -3.50
C ASN A 94 -3.77 -7.17 -3.56
N TYR A 95 -2.55 -7.38 -4.05
CA TYR A 95 -1.98 -8.71 -4.32
C TYR A 95 -2.10 -9.70 -3.14
N PRO A 96 -1.84 -9.31 -1.88
CA PRO A 96 -1.98 -10.22 -0.75
C PRO A 96 -3.38 -10.84 -0.58
N TYR A 97 -4.41 -10.17 -1.08
CA TYR A 97 -5.81 -10.61 -0.96
C TYR A 97 -6.33 -11.36 -2.18
N ILE A 98 -5.64 -11.25 -3.32
CA ILE A 98 -6.12 -11.78 -4.62
C ILE A 98 -5.16 -12.75 -5.29
N ASN A 99 -4.00 -13.04 -4.69
CA ASN A 99 -2.99 -13.93 -5.29
C ASN A 99 -3.56 -15.28 -5.70
N MET A 100 -4.32 -15.94 -4.82
CA MET A 100 -4.95 -17.24 -5.10
C MET A 100 -6.00 -17.11 -6.23
N LEU A 101 -6.82 -16.06 -6.20
CA LEU A 101 -7.82 -15.81 -7.24
C LEU A 101 -7.17 -15.54 -8.61
N LEU A 102 -6.04 -14.86 -8.65
CA LEU A 102 -5.27 -14.64 -9.88
C LEU A 102 -4.66 -15.94 -10.41
N ASP A 103 -4.22 -16.85 -9.55
CA ASP A 103 -3.71 -18.15 -9.95
C ASP A 103 -4.83 -19.04 -10.51
N GLU A 104 -6.03 -19.00 -9.95
CA GLU A 104 -7.21 -19.76 -10.41
C GLU A 104 -7.70 -19.32 -11.81
N ILE A 105 -7.60 -18.04 -12.13
CA ILE A 105 -8.00 -17.51 -13.46
C ILE A 105 -6.88 -17.55 -14.51
N ASN A 106 -5.71 -18.03 -14.16
CA ASN A 106 -4.50 -18.04 -15.00
C ASN A 106 -4.55 -19.15 -16.08
N THR A 107 -5.58 -19.16 -16.91
CA THR A 107 -5.87 -20.26 -17.86
C THR A 107 -5.48 -19.93 -19.30
N ALA A 108 -5.60 -18.67 -19.72
CA ALA A 108 -5.28 -18.22 -21.08
C ALA A 108 -3.90 -17.55 -21.16
N LYS A 109 -3.21 -17.66 -22.29
CA LYS A 109 -1.84 -17.15 -22.49
C LYS A 109 -1.69 -15.66 -22.14
N ASP A 110 -2.65 -14.83 -22.57
CA ASP A 110 -2.60 -13.38 -22.36
C ASP A 110 -2.83 -13.02 -20.89
N ILE A 111 -3.77 -13.70 -20.23
CA ILE A 111 -4.01 -13.57 -18.78
C ILE A 111 -2.77 -14.02 -18.02
N SER A 112 -2.15 -15.13 -18.42
CA SER A 112 -0.91 -15.62 -17.79
C SER A 112 0.20 -14.60 -17.84
N LEU A 113 0.40 -13.91 -18.95
CA LEU A 113 1.41 -12.84 -19.05
C LEU A 113 1.07 -11.65 -18.17
N PHE A 114 -0.21 -11.26 -18.12
CA PHE A 114 -0.68 -10.18 -17.26
C PHE A 114 -0.45 -10.50 -15.77
N VAL A 115 -0.85 -11.69 -15.32
CA VAL A 115 -0.66 -12.19 -13.94
C VAL A 115 0.83 -12.25 -13.57
N LYS A 116 1.70 -12.77 -14.45
CA LYS A 116 3.16 -12.79 -14.22
C LYS A 116 3.74 -11.38 -14.01
N ASN A 117 3.26 -10.38 -14.74
CA ASN A 117 3.71 -9.00 -14.53
C ASN A 117 3.24 -8.45 -13.19
N ILE A 118 2.01 -8.75 -12.75
CA ILE A 118 1.53 -8.38 -11.41
C ILE A 118 2.42 -9.02 -10.34
N GLN A 119 2.69 -10.33 -10.43
CA GLN A 119 3.55 -11.06 -9.49
C GLN A 119 4.96 -10.48 -9.41
N ARG A 120 5.56 -10.14 -10.56
CA ARG A 120 6.87 -9.52 -10.64
C ARG A 120 6.92 -8.16 -9.94
N LEU A 121 5.87 -7.35 -10.09
CA LEU A 121 5.78 -6.00 -9.50
C LEU A 121 5.41 -6.04 -8.02
N SER A 122 4.70 -7.06 -7.56
CA SER A 122 4.21 -7.15 -6.16
C SER A 122 5.33 -7.32 -5.15
N LYS A 123 6.36 -8.12 -5.45
CA LYS A 123 7.50 -8.34 -4.52
C LYS A 123 8.23 -7.05 -4.11
N PRO A 124 8.72 -6.20 -5.05
CA PRO A 124 9.37 -4.95 -4.68
C PRO A 124 8.41 -3.97 -4.02
N TYR A 125 7.14 -3.94 -4.42
CA TYR A 125 6.12 -3.10 -3.80
C TYR A 125 5.91 -3.47 -2.32
N GLU A 126 5.70 -4.76 -2.01
CA GLU A 126 5.53 -5.23 -0.63
C GLU A 126 6.75 -4.90 0.24
N LYS A 127 7.96 -5.07 -0.31
CA LYS A 127 9.19 -4.70 0.38
C LYS A 127 9.23 -3.20 0.70
N GLY A 128 8.82 -2.36 -0.24
CA GLY A 128 8.73 -0.91 -0.05
C GLY A 128 7.70 -0.54 1.03
N VAL A 129 6.50 -1.12 0.98
CA VAL A 129 5.44 -0.90 1.98
C VAL A 129 5.88 -1.34 3.38
N LYS A 130 6.52 -2.52 3.50
CA LYS A 130 7.07 -2.98 4.79
C LYS A 130 8.11 -2.01 5.35
N ALA A 131 8.99 -1.48 4.49
CA ALA A 131 10.00 -0.50 4.90
C ALA A 131 9.36 0.82 5.37
N ILE A 132 8.33 1.32 4.66
CA ILE A 132 7.59 2.53 5.06
C ILE A 132 6.86 2.31 6.38
N ASN A 133 6.15 1.20 6.54
CA ASN A 133 5.42 0.87 7.75
C ASN A 133 6.36 0.71 8.95
N LYS A 134 7.53 0.09 8.75
CA LYS A 134 8.55 -0.02 9.80
C LYS A 134 9.07 1.37 10.21
N ALA A 135 9.37 2.24 9.25
CA ALA A 135 9.74 3.62 9.53
C ALA A 135 8.62 4.38 10.25
N GLY A 136 7.36 4.22 9.80
CA GLY A 136 6.19 4.83 10.44
C GLY A 136 5.99 4.40 11.89
N ARG A 137 6.22 3.12 12.21
CA ARG A 137 6.18 2.62 13.60
C ARG A 137 7.24 3.27 14.48
N LEU A 138 8.48 3.40 13.98
CA LEU A 138 9.54 4.07 14.73
C LEU A 138 9.21 5.53 15.05
N LEU A 139 8.53 6.22 14.11
CA LEU A 139 8.05 7.58 14.33
C LEU A 139 6.91 7.63 15.35
N ALA A 140 5.94 6.72 15.27
CA ALA A 140 4.75 6.71 16.12
C ALA A 140 5.01 6.14 17.52
N ASP A 141 5.68 4.99 17.61
CA ASP A 141 5.83 4.23 18.84
C ASP A 141 6.92 4.80 19.76
N TYR A 142 7.98 5.37 19.15
CA TYR A 142 9.14 5.89 19.89
C TYR A 142 9.30 7.41 19.80
N GLY A 143 8.39 8.09 19.12
CA GLY A 143 8.40 9.54 18.97
C GLY A 143 9.65 10.08 18.24
N LEU A 144 10.27 9.28 17.37
CA LEU A 144 11.37 9.74 16.54
C LEU A 144 10.86 10.74 15.51
N THR A 145 11.60 11.79 15.25
CA THR A 145 11.39 12.62 14.08
C THR A 145 11.87 11.90 12.83
N VAL A 146 11.40 12.32 11.64
CA VAL A 146 11.86 11.77 10.34
C VAL A 146 13.40 11.82 10.27
N ARG A 147 13.99 12.93 10.71
CA ARG A 147 15.46 13.12 10.69
C ARG A 147 16.20 12.18 11.63
N GLU A 148 15.67 11.97 12.83
CA GLU A 148 16.23 11.00 13.79
C GLU A 148 16.12 9.57 13.25
N ALA A 149 15.00 9.21 12.59
CA ALA A 149 14.84 7.90 11.98
C ALA A 149 15.84 7.67 10.83
N ASP A 150 16.10 8.68 9.99
CA ASP A 150 17.12 8.60 8.93
C ASP A 150 18.53 8.38 9.51
N VAL A 151 18.89 9.14 10.52
CA VAL A 151 20.18 8.99 11.23
C VAL A 151 20.28 7.61 11.87
N ALA A 152 19.26 7.16 12.59
CA ALA A 152 19.24 5.86 13.25
C ALA A 152 19.37 4.69 12.25
N LYS A 153 18.69 4.77 11.11
CA LYS A 153 18.76 3.77 10.03
C LYS A 153 20.17 3.63 9.45
N LEU A 154 20.86 4.75 9.22
CA LEU A 154 22.23 4.74 8.73
C LEU A 154 23.23 4.27 9.81
N ALA A 155 22.99 4.66 11.05
CA ALA A 155 23.77 4.21 12.18
C ALA A 155 23.65 2.70 12.44
N ALA A 156 22.46 2.11 12.26
CA ALA A 156 22.23 0.66 12.31
C ALA A 156 23.03 -0.10 11.23
N LYS A 157 23.25 0.52 10.06
CA LYS A 157 24.12 0.00 9.00
C LYS A 157 25.62 0.15 9.28
N ARG A 158 26.00 0.56 10.50
CA ARG A 158 27.38 0.77 10.96
C ARG A 158 28.13 1.92 10.28
N LEU A 159 27.47 2.85 9.61
CA LEU A 159 28.11 4.04 9.07
C LEU A 159 28.63 4.92 10.24
N THR A 160 29.80 5.53 10.07
CA THR A 160 30.34 6.52 11.02
C THR A 160 29.50 7.80 11.03
N ASN A 161 29.65 8.64 12.06
CA ASN A 161 28.93 9.91 12.10
C ASN A 161 29.31 10.83 10.93
N LYS A 162 30.54 10.78 10.47
CA LYS A 162 31.01 11.52 9.29
C LYS A 162 30.31 11.04 8.01
N GLU A 163 30.28 9.74 7.77
CA GLU A 163 29.57 9.17 6.59
C GLU A 163 28.07 9.47 6.63
N ILE A 164 27.44 9.43 7.79
CA ILE A 164 26.03 9.82 7.97
C ILE A 164 25.84 11.31 7.65
N ALA A 165 26.74 12.16 8.15
CA ALA A 165 26.71 13.59 7.91
C ALA A 165 26.82 13.90 6.41
N ASP A 166 27.75 13.26 5.73
CA ASP A 166 27.95 13.40 4.28
C ASP A 166 26.74 12.92 3.48
N GLN A 167 26.16 11.75 3.82
CA GLN A 167 24.98 11.21 3.15
C GLN A 167 23.71 12.05 3.36
N LEU A 168 23.57 12.63 4.54
CA LEU A 168 22.38 13.41 4.87
C LEU A 168 22.56 14.93 4.67
N PHE A 169 23.71 15.37 4.18
CA PHE A 169 24.06 16.78 3.95
C PHE A 169 23.88 17.64 5.22
N ILE A 170 24.42 17.18 6.36
CA ILE A 170 24.39 17.88 7.66
C ILE A 170 25.75 17.86 8.33
N ALA A 171 25.91 18.70 9.36
CA ALA A 171 27.14 18.69 10.17
C ALA A 171 27.25 17.41 11.03
N GLU A 172 28.47 16.92 11.24
CA GLU A 172 28.73 15.77 12.12
C GLU A 172 28.28 16.02 13.56
N SER A 173 28.36 17.25 14.03
CA SER A 173 27.81 17.67 15.34
C SER A 173 26.31 17.46 15.45
N THR A 174 25.59 17.71 14.35
CA THR A 174 24.13 17.45 14.23
C THR A 174 23.83 15.96 14.32
N VAL A 175 24.64 15.10 13.66
CA VAL A 175 24.52 13.65 13.79
C VAL A 175 24.72 13.20 15.25
N LYS A 176 25.74 13.70 15.92
CA LYS A 176 26.02 13.41 17.36
C LYS A 176 24.83 13.80 18.25
N SER A 177 24.26 14.99 18.02
CA SER A 177 23.08 15.44 18.76
C SER A 177 21.85 14.52 18.49
N ASN A 178 21.57 14.22 17.25
CA ASN A 178 20.48 13.29 16.89
C ASN A 178 20.70 11.90 17.53
N MET A 179 21.93 11.36 17.52
CA MET A 179 22.23 10.07 18.14
C MET A 179 21.91 10.07 19.63
N LYS A 180 22.24 11.14 20.36
CA LYS A 180 21.89 11.29 21.80
C LYS A 180 20.37 11.26 22.00
N MET A 181 19.61 11.97 21.17
CA MET A 181 18.14 11.98 21.25
C MET A 181 17.54 10.62 20.89
N ILE A 182 18.08 9.94 19.87
CA ILE A 182 17.66 8.60 19.44
C ILE A 182 17.86 7.60 20.59
N PHE A 183 19.04 7.60 21.24
CA PHE A 183 19.31 6.69 22.34
C PHE A 183 18.34 6.89 23.50
N ASN A 184 18.03 8.13 23.83
CA ASN A 184 17.06 8.45 24.89
C ASN A 184 15.64 7.98 24.52
N LYS A 185 15.22 8.20 23.26
CA LYS A 185 13.86 7.85 22.79
C LYS A 185 13.66 6.36 22.61
N LEU A 186 14.69 5.62 22.20
CA LEU A 186 14.66 4.18 22.03
C LEU A 186 15.04 3.41 23.30
N GLU A 187 15.39 4.12 24.38
CA GLU A 187 15.85 3.55 25.67
C GLU A 187 17.02 2.57 25.50
N ILE A 188 17.98 2.90 24.63
CA ILE A 188 19.17 2.09 24.34
C ILE A 188 20.43 2.78 24.82
N ASN A 189 21.45 1.98 25.17
CA ASN A 189 22.71 2.47 25.70
C ASN A 189 23.88 2.37 24.71
N SER A 190 23.67 1.67 23.59
CA SER A 190 24.75 1.46 22.62
C SER A 190 24.23 1.54 21.16
N ARG A 191 25.13 1.96 20.27
CA ARG A 191 24.85 2.01 18.83
C ARG A 191 24.52 0.62 18.23
N ALA A 192 25.10 -0.44 18.81
CA ALA A 192 24.89 -1.80 18.34
C ALA A 192 23.43 -2.24 18.48
N GLU A 193 22.73 -1.75 19.49
CA GLU A 193 21.32 -2.06 19.74
C GLU A 193 20.37 -1.49 18.70
N LEU A 194 20.79 -0.45 17.95
CA LEU A 194 20.00 0.08 16.83
C LEU A 194 19.64 -0.98 15.79
N LYS A 195 20.47 -2.00 15.65
CA LYS A 195 20.20 -3.10 14.72
C LYS A 195 18.86 -3.78 15.01
N ASN A 196 18.47 -3.92 16.25
CA ASN A 196 17.22 -4.57 16.69
C ASN A 196 15.97 -3.84 16.19
N PHE A 197 16.08 -2.56 15.85
CA PHE A 197 14.99 -1.71 15.37
C PHE A 197 14.93 -1.62 13.84
N PHE A 198 16.01 -1.97 13.13
CA PHE A 198 16.16 -1.70 11.69
C PHE A 198 16.45 -2.96 10.83
N ASP A 199 16.53 -4.14 11.42
CA ASP A 199 16.65 -5.43 10.72
C ASP A 199 15.34 -6.02 10.25
#